data_7816fe8de7a71650cb6b3896c4fb2b8a
#
_entry.id   7816fe8de7a71650cb6b3896c4fb2b8a
#
_cell.length_a   1.000
_cell.length_b   1.000
_cell.length_c   1.000
_cell.angle_alpha   90.00
_cell.angle_beta   90.00
_cell.angle_gamma   90.00
#
_symmetry.space_group_name_H-M   'P 1'
#
loop_
_entity.id
_entity.type
_entity.pdbx_description
1 polymer ?
#
loop_
_entity_poly.entity_id
_entity_poly.type
_entity_poly.pdbx_seq_one_letter_code
_entity_poly.pdbx_strand_id
1 'polypeptide(L)'
;MHTASLRMDPNADPAAPGAAITLELCGSWEHIPPCPLAPHHTSPKKNGGAVDLRIVFAAEPARESEVRGRIEKALASGSLTAPDGVITRWSVLEAKAGVLTAAEREHAERIAT
;
A
#
# COMPACT_ATOMS: atom_id res chain seq x y z
N MET A 1 -0.98 -10.32 -3.70
CA MET A 1 0.00 -9.33 -3.26
C MET A 1 0.38 -8.42 -4.41
N HIS A 2 0.72 -7.18 -4.13
CA HIS A 2 1.13 -6.19 -5.13
C HIS A 2 2.48 -5.61 -4.74
N THR A 3 3.32 -5.30 -5.72
CA THR A 3 4.63 -4.67 -5.47
C THR A 3 4.72 -3.37 -6.24
N ALA A 4 5.46 -2.42 -5.69
CA ALA A 4 5.72 -1.15 -6.35
C ALA A 4 7.12 -0.66 -6.00
N SER A 5 7.74 0.05 -6.94
CA SER A 5 8.98 0.76 -6.71
C SER A 5 8.72 2.24 -6.95
N LEU A 6 9.07 3.07 -5.99
CA LEU A 6 8.78 4.49 -5.99
C LEU A 6 10.07 5.29 -5.83
N ARG A 7 10.13 6.45 -6.50
CA ARG A 7 11.20 7.43 -6.23
C ARG A 7 10.69 8.42 -5.21
N MET A 8 11.44 8.60 -4.13
CA MET A 8 11.10 9.52 -3.04
C MET A 8 12.35 10.27 -2.58
N ASP A 9 12.13 11.48 -2.02
CA ASP A 9 13.19 12.20 -1.33
C ASP A 9 13.72 11.32 -0.18
N PRO A 10 15.06 11.22 0.02
CA PRO A 10 15.64 10.41 1.11
C PRO A 10 15.13 10.78 2.51
N ASN A 11 14.67 12.02 2.69
CA ASN A 11 14.14 12.51 3.97
C ASN A 11 12.62 12.36 4.07
N ALA A 12 11.95 11.91 3.00
CA ALA A 12 10.51 11.70 3.01
C ALA A 12 10.14 10.47 3.84
N ASP A 13 8.92 10.48 4.39
CA ASP A 13 8.41 9.36 5.16
C ASP A 13 8.09 8.18 4.22
N PRO A 14 8.82 7.05 4.32
CA PRO A 14 8.57 5.90 3.45
C PRO A 14 7.24 5.21 3.72
N ALA A 15 6.57 5.52 4.84
CA ALA A 15 5.26 4.97 5.17
C ALA A 15 4.11 5.75 4.50
N ALA A 16 4.37 6.91 3.92
CA ALA A 16 3.31 7.75 3.33
C ALA A 16 2.57 7.07 2.16
N PRO A 17 3.24 6.39 1.21
CA PRO A 17 2.52 5.67 0.16
C PRO A 17 1.57 4.60 0.70
N GLY A 18 1.98 3.87 1.74
CA GLY A 18 1.12 2.89 2.41
C GLY A 18 -0.10 3.53 3.06
N ALA A 19 0.08 4.71 3.66
CA ALA A 19 -1.04 5.46 4.24
C ALA A 19 -2.03 5.91 3.15
N ALA A 20 -1.54 6.31 1.97
CA ALA A 20 -2.39 6.63 0.83
C ALA A 20 -3.21 5.42 0.36
N ILE A 21 -2.60 4.24 0.33
CA ILE A 21 -3.28 2.98 0.01
C ILE A 21 -4.37 2.71 1.05
N THR A 22 -4.09 2.90 2.33
CA THR A 22 -5.07 2.71 3.39
C THR A 22 -6.28 3.62 3.21
N LEU A 23 -6.07 4.89 2.88
CA LEU A 23 -7.18 5.81 2.59
C LEU A 23 -8.03 5.32 1.42
N GLU A 24 -7.41 4.83 0.35
CA GLU A 24 -8.13 4.37 -0.83
C GLU A 24 -8.90 3.09 -0.56
N LEU A 25 -8.34 2.14 0.19
CA LEU A 25 -8.98 0.86 0.47
C LEU A 25 -9.98 0.93 1.63
N CYS A 26 -9.69 1.73 2.64
CA CYS A 26 -10.47 1.76 3.88
C CYS A 26 -11.25 3.07 4.09
N GLY A 27 -10.99 4.10 3.28
CA GLY A 27 -11.65 5.40 3.36
C GLY A 27 -11.17 6.27 4.52
N SER A 28 -10.49 5.71 5.51
CA SER A 28 -9.98 6.44 6.68
C SER A 28 -8.86 5.66 7.33
N TRP A 29 -7.96 6.36 8.01
CA TRP A 29 -6.94 5.72 8.85
C TRP A 29 -7.53 5.23 10.19
N GLU A 30 -8.62 5.84 10.63
CA GLU A 30 -9.33 5.47 11.84
C GLU A 30 -10.63 4.76 11.46
N HIS A 31 -10.67 3.45 11.68
CA HIS A 31 -11.87 2.66 11.40
C HIS A 31 -11.89 1.43 12.31
N ILE A 32 -13.09 0.90 12.50
CA ILE A 32 -13.27 -0.37 13.19
C ILE A 32 -12.91 -1.49 12.23
N PRO A 33 -11.97 -2.39 12.55
CA PRO A 33 -11.68 -3.56 11.72
C PRO A 33 -12.92 -4.42 11.52
N PRO A 34 -13.06 -5.12 10.38
CA PRO A 34 -12.10 -5.19 9.28
C PRO A 34 -12.13 -3.98 8.35
N CYS A 35 -11.08 -3.82 7.56
CA CYS A 35 -11.03 -2.81 6.51
C CYS A 35 -12.19 -3.01 5.53
N PRO A 36 -12.96 -1.95 5.16
CA PRO A 36 -14.17 -2.11 4.35
C PRO A 36 -14.00 -2.82 3.02
N LEU A 37 -12.89 -2.62 2.32
CA LEU A 37 -12.68 -3.26 1.02
C LEU A 37 -11.77 -4.49 1.14
N ALA A 38 -10.58 -4.33 1.74
CA ALA A 38 -9.63 -5.42 1.89
C ALA A 38 -8.68 -5.17 3.05
N PRO A 39 -8.56 -6.11 4.00
CA PRO A 39 -7.46 -6.07 4.97
C PRO A 39 -6.13 -6.10 4.22
N HIS A 40 -5.19 -5.29 4.65
CA HIS A 40 -3.89 -5.18 3.97
C HIS A 40 -2.78 -4.78 4.92
N HIS A 41 -1.54 -5.02 4.47
CA HIS A 41 -0.32 -4.62 5.15
C HIS A 41 0.70 -4.18 4.13
N THR A 42 1.33 -3.02 4.35
CA THR A 42 2.34 -2.46 3.46
C THR A 42 3.68 -2.44 4.17
N SER A 43 4.69 -3.00 3.50
CA SER A 43 6.08 -3.02 3.99
C SER A 43 6.95 -2.19 3.06
N PRO A 44 7.39 -0.99 3.48
CA PRO A 44 8.33 -0.19 2.71
C PRO A 44 9.77 -0.58 3.01
N LYS A 45 10.62 -0.54 1.98
CA LYS A 45 12.06 -0.76 2.13
C LYS A 45 12.80 0.31 1.34
N LYS A 46 13.59 1.13 2.01
CA LYS A 46 14.42 2.14 1.35
C LYS A 46 15.57 1.48 0.59
N ASN A 47 15.81 1.98 -0.63
CA ASN A 47 16.87 1.50 -1.50
C ASN A 47 17.45 2.70 -2.26
N GLY A 48 18.39 3.42 -1.62
CA GLY A 48 18.91 4.67 -2.17
C GLY A 48 17.83 5.74 -2.23
N GLY A 49 17.62 6.34 -3.41
CA GLY A 49 16.55 7.32 -3.66
C GLY A 49 15.22 6.67 -4.00
N ALA A 50 15.10 5.35 -3.87
CA ALA A 50 13.89 4.61 -4.16
C ALA A 50 13.33 3.96 -2.89
N VAL A 51 12.04 3.63 -2.94
CA VAL A 51 11.36 2.85 -1.91
C VAL A 51 10.64 1.70 -2.59
N ASP A 52 10.95 0.49 -2.17
CA ASP A 52 10.28 -0.72 -2.65
C ASP A 52 9.16 -1.07 -1.67
N LEU A 53 7.95 -1.20 -2.20
CA LEU A 53 6.77 -1.55 -1.42
C LEU A 53 6.33 -2.98 -1.71
N ARG A 54 5.97 -3.68 -0.66
CA ARG A 54 5.26 -4.95 -0.74
C ARG A 54 3.92 -4.77 -0.04
N ILE A 55 2.84 -4.92 -0.80
CA ILE A 55 1.47 -4.74 -0.30
C ILE A 55 0.80 -6.12 -0.27
N VAL A 56 0.66 -6.66 0.93
CA VAL A 56 -0.06 -7.92 1.17
C VAL A 56 -1.51 -7.56 1.47
N PHE A 57 -2.46 -8.21 0.80
CA PHE A 57 -3.88 -7.96 1.05
C PHE A 57 -4.67 -9.27 0.94
N ALA A 58 -5.83 -9.29 1.59
CA ALA A 58 -6.80 -10.38 1.50
C ALA A 58 -8.06 -9.85 0.84
N ALA A 59 -8.48 -10.46 -0.27
CA ALA A 59 -9.67 -10.06 -1.00
C ALA A 59 -10.37 -11.28 -1.58
N GLU A 60 -11.69 -11.18 -1.76
CA GLU A 60 -12.42 -12.18 -2.51
C GLU A 60 -11.89 -12.19 -3.95
N PRO A 61 -11.76 -13.39 -4.59
CA PRO A 61 -11.25 -13.47 -5.96
C PRO A 61 -11.97 -12.56 -6.95
N ALA A 62 -13.28 -12.39 -6.80
CA ALA A 62 -14.08 -11.52 -7.66
C ALA A 62 -13.76 -10.04 -7.48
N ARG A 63 -13.10 -9.65 -6.39
CA ARG A 63 -12.77 -8.26 -6.08
C ARG A 63 -11.28 -7.95 -6.20
N GLU A 64 -10.46 -8.93 -6.56
CA GLU A 64 -9.00 -8.75 -6.63
C GLU A 64 -8.61 -7.62 -7.59
N SER A 65 -9.22 -7.58 -8.78
CA SER A 65 -8.94 -6.51 -9.76
C SER A 65 -9.29 -5.13 -9.23
N GLU A 66 -10.39 -5.00 -8.51
CA GLU A 66 -10.79 -3.73 -7.88
C GLU A 66 -9.76 -3.29 -6.84
N VAL A 67 -9.31 -4.21 -5.98
CA VAL A 67 -8.31 -3.91 -4.95
C VAL A 67 -7.00 -3.46 -5.59
N ARG A 68 -6.51 -4.17 -6.60
CA ARG A 68 -5.28 -3.80 -7.30
C ARG A 68 -5.41 -2.46 -8.00
N GLY A 69 -6.54 -2.19 -8.64
CA GLY A 69 -6.80 -0.91 -9.29
C GLY A 69 -6.81 0.26 -8.30
N ARG A 70 -7.35 0.07 -7.10
CA ARG A 70 -7.34 1.09 -6.05
C ARG A 70 -5.94 1.32 -5.48
N ILE A 71 -5.14 0.27 -5.31
CA ILE A 71 -3.74 0.39 -4.90
C ILE A 71 -2.97 1.22 -5.92
N GLU A 72 -3.10 0.90 -7.20
CA GLU A 72 -2.43 1.64 -8.27
C GLU A 72 -2.90 3.09 -8.35
N LYS A 73 -4.18 3.34 -8.15
CA LYS A 73 -4.73 4.70 -8.11
C LYS A 73 -4.13 5.52 -6.97
N ALA A 74 -4.03 4.93 -5.77
CA ALA A 74 -3.43 5.59 -4.62
C ALA A 74 -1.96 5.95 -4.90
N LEU A 75 -1.20 5.03 -5.48
CA LEU A 75 0.20 5.26 -5.81
C LEU A 75 0.35 6.28 -6.93
N ALA A 76 -0.51 6.24 -7.95
CA ALA A 76 -0.47 7.18 -9.07
C ALA A 76 -0.79 8.61 -8.66
N SER A 77 -1.47 8.84 -7.54
CA SER A 77 -1.73 10.19 -7.01
C SER A 77 -0.45 10.94 -6.68
N GLY A 78 0.63 10.22 -6.34
CA GLY A 78 1.98 10.77 -6.17
C GLY A 78 2.17 11.65 -4.95
N SER A 79 1.19 11.75 -4.05
CA SER A 79 1.33 12.55 -2.83
C SER A 79 0.34 12.15 -1.76
N LEU A 80 0.68 12.47 -0.53
CA LEU A 80 -0.19 12.33 0.63
C LEU A 80 -0.03 13.56 1.53
N THR A 81 -1.16 14.11 1.96
CA THR A 81 -1.19 15.13 3.01
C THR A 81 -1.57 14.44 4.31
N ALA A 82 -0.64 14.42 5.26
CA ALA A 82 -0.86 13.81 6.56
C ALA A 82 -1.78 14.71 7.44
N PRO A 83 -2.37 14.18 8.52
CA PRO A 83 -3.21 14.97 9.42
C PRO A 83 -2.52 16.22 10.00
N ASP A 84 -1.20 16.19 10.12
CA ASP A 84 -0.40 17.36 10.58
C ASP A 84 -0.13 18.39 9.49
N GLY A 85 -0.62 18.17 8.26
CA GLY A 85 -0.44 19.07 7.14
C GLY A 85 0.83 18.82 6.32
N VAL A 86 1.69 17.91 6.74
CA VAL A 86 2.91 17.58 5.99
C VAL A 86 2.53 16.84 4.70
N ILE A 87 3.08 17.30 3.58
CA ILE A 87 2.87 16.70 2.26
C ILE A 87 4.08 15.86 1.90
N THR A 88 3.86 14.58 1.62
CA THR A 88 4.89 13.67 1.10
C THR A 88 4.59 13.36 -0.35
N ARG A 89 5.62 13.44 -1.21
CA ARG A 89 5.48 13.19 -2.65
C ARG A 89 6.38 12.05 -3.10
N TRP A 90 5.95 11.37 -4.16
CA TRP A 90 6.71 10.29 -4.78
C TRP A 90 6.35 10.17 -6.26
N SER A 91 7.19 9.44 -7.01
CA SER A 91 6.92 9.08 -8.40
C SER A 91 6.94 7.56 -8.52
N VAL A 92 5.96 6.99 -9.21
CA VAL A 92 5.90 5.55 -9.44
C VAL A 92 6.89 5.17 -10.54
N LEU A 93 7.81 4.26 -10.23
CA LEU A 93 8.75 3.70 -11.20
C LEU A 93 8.19 2.42 -11.80
N GLU A 94 7.57 1.57 -10.96
CA GLU A 94 6.98 0.31 -11.37
C GLU A 94 5.91 -0.09 -10.35
N ALA A 95 4.84 -0.73 -10.82
CA ALA A 95 3.82 -1.33 -9.95
C ALA A 95 3.26 -2.56 -10.67
N LYS A 96 3.19 -3.70 -9.96
CA LYS A 96 2.73 -4.97 -10.56
C LYS A 96 2.25 -5.95 -9.50
N ALA A 97 1.53 -6.97 -9.96
CA ALA A 97 1.20 -8.12 -9.12
C ALA A 97 2.49 -8.84 -8.71
N GLY A 98 2.54 -9.29 -7.48
CA GLY A 98 3.70 -10.00 -6.93
C GLY A 98 3.32 -11.36 -6.38
N VAL A 99 4.32 -12.11 -5.97
CA VAL A 99 4.17 -13.44 -5.38
C VAL A 99 4.49 -13.37 -3.90
N LEU A 100 3.59 -13.91 -3.07
CA LEU A 100 3.77 -13.97 -1.62
C LEU A 100 4.95 -14.87 -1.25
N THR A 101 5.78 -14.41 -0.30
CA THR A 101 6.69 -15.31 0.42
C THR A 101 5.87 -16.18 1.37
N ALA A 102 6.48 -17.24 1.94
CA ALA A 102 5.79 -18.09 2.91
C ALA A 102 5.31 -17.29 4.13
N ALA A 103 6.15 -16.38 4.63
CA ALA A 103 5.79 -15.53 5.76
C ALA A 103 4.65 -14.57 5.42
N GLU A 104 4.65 -14.00 4.23
CA GLU A 104 3.59 -13.10 3.77
C GLU A 104 2.27 -13.84 3.57
N ARG A 105 2.32 -15.07 3.09
CA ARG A 105 1.12 -15.92 2.92
C ARG A 105 0.48 -16.20 4.26
N GLU A 106 1.28 -16.56 5.25
CA GLU A 106 0.81 -16.77 6.62
C GLU A 106 0.19 -15.51 7.22
N HIS A 107 0.84 -14.34 6.99
CA HIS A 107 0.29 -13.05 7.42
C HIS A 107 -1.05 -12.75 6.73
N ALA A 108 -1.15 -13.00 5.43
CA ALA A 108 -2.39 -12.78 4.68
C ALA A 108 -3.54 -13.64 5.23
N GLU A 109 -3.27 -14.87 5.60
CA GLU A 109 -4.27 -15.75 6.23
C GLU A 109 -4.74 -15.18 7.57
N ARG A 110 -3.82 -14.63 8.37
CA ARG A 110 -4.17 -14.02 9.67
C ARG A 110 -5.03 -12.77 9.52
N ILE A 111 -4.73 -11.90 8.56
CA ILE A 111 -5.51 -10.67 8.37
C ILE A 111 -6.85 -10.92 7.68
N ALA A 112 -7.03 -12.07 7.05
CA ALA A 112 -8.28 -12.46 6.39
C ALA A 112 -9.32 -13.05 7.36
N THR A 113 -8.91 -13.46 8.57
CA THR A 113 -9.80 -14.09 9.57
C THR A 113 -10.33 -13.14 10.63
#